data_8b04865930cef54174d2c077f3a8f009
#
_entry.id   8b04865930cef54174d2c077f3a8f009
#
_cell.length_a   1.000
_cell.length_b   1.000
_cell.length_c   1.000
_cell.angle_alpha   90.00
_cell.angle_beta   90.00
_cell.angle_gamma   90.00
#
_symmetry.space_group_name_H-M   'P 1'
#
loop_
_entity.id
_entity.type
_entity.pdbx_description
1 polymer ?
#
loop_
_entity_poly.entity_id
_entity_poly.type
_entity_poly.pdbx_seq_one_letter_code
_entity_poly.pdbx_strand_id
1 'polypeptide(L)'
;MPIRSAHHDQDATTALTAGRLPRNLRSFLKSITFRVVQTRDELIAAARLVHHEYAKRGYVTPDNSSSEIKLSLFNALPQTTTFIALFEDEIIGTVTLIPDSPLGVPMDSIYRDELDGLRRQGRRLAEVSMLAVRTDLFGRGVFLMLNSKKLFLVFNLFKLMFDYTRFLTSITTLCIAVHPKHDLLYRFLFFHDLAGERVYPGANRNPAIAKILDLHLAVEECRAANKLGIYRLFVEKRSKPEQLAQKMLLTPNDLQYLFTEKTRLFPQSSAEQIRHLQQCYPSYQFQEILGTGSHHS
;
A
#
# COMPACT_ATOMS: atom_id res chain seq x y z
N MET A 1 19.38 27.52 -44.94
CA MET A 1 19.58 27.62 -43.47
C MET A 1 18.36 27.10 -42.80
N PRO A 2 18.39 25.91 -42.14
CA PRO A 2 17.27 25.44 -41.38
C PRO A 2 17.53 25.69 -39.89
N ILE A 3 16.53 26.24 -39.22
CA ILE A 3 16.51 26.47 -37.79
C ILE A 3 16.10 25.16 -37.14
N ARG A 4 17.01 24.56 -36.37
CA ARG A 4 16.78 23.43 -35.50
C ARG A 4 16.03 23.93 -34.25
N SER A 5 14.81 23.48 -34.06
CA SER A 5 14.17 23.51 -32.75
C SER A 5 14.53 22.22 -32.00
N ALA A 6 15.46 22.32 -31.08
CA ALA A 6 15.74 21.27 -30.11
C ALA A 6 14.74 21.43 -28.96
N HIS A 7 13.74 20.56 -28.88
CA HIS A 7 13.02 20.33 -27.66
C HIS A 7 13.94 19.52 -26.73
N HIS A 8 14.49 20.20 -25.76
CA HIS A 8 15.12 19.60 -24.61
C HIS A 8 14.02 19.03 -23.75
N ASP A 9 13.84 17.74 -23.83
CA ASP A 9 13.20 16.94 -22.79
C ASP A 9 14.18 16.95 -21.59
N GLN A 10 14.02 17.93 -20.73
CA GLN A 10 14.67 17.92 -19.44
C GLN A 10 13.93 16.91 -18.57
N ASP A 11 14.44 15.68 -18.57
CA ASP A 11 14.22 14.73 -17.50
C ASP A 11 14.54 15.45 -16.17
N ALA A 12 13.50 15.91 -15.54
CA ALA A 12 13.55 16.39 -14.17
C ALA A 12 13.83 15.20 -13.25
N THR A 13 15.06 14.72 -13.24
CA THR A 13 15.60 14.03 -12.09
C THR A 13 15.65 15.06 -10.96
N THR A 14 14.51 15.28 -10.32
CA THR A 14 14.42 16.08 -9.11
C THR A 14 15.32 15.38 -8.09
N ALA A 15 16.56 15.84 -7.98
CA ALA A 15 17.43 15.50 -6.88
C ALA A 15 16.67 15.90 -5.60
N LEU A 16 16.14 14.89 -4.91
CA LEU A 16 15.48 15.04 -3.62
C LEU A 16 16.46 15.73 -2.68
N THR A 17 16.30 17.00 -2.47
CA THR A 17 16.93 17.72 -1.39
C THR A 17 16.41 17.12 -0.10
N ALA A 18 17.10 16.11 0.41
CA ALA A 18 16.76 15.45 1.64
C ALA A 18 16.77 16.47 2.77
N GLY A 19 15.63 17.07 3.04
CA GLY A 19 15.42 17.88 4.22
C GLY A 19 15.88 17.07 5.44
N ARG A 20 16.75 17.63 6.26
CA ARG A 20 17.31 16.93 7.41
C ARG A 20 16.20 16.71 8.43
N LEU A 21 15.78 15.47 8.65
CA LEU A 21 14.74 15.16 9.63
C LEU A 21 15.04 15.79 11.00
N PRO A 22 14.02 16.34 11.69
CA PRO A 22 14.16 16.89 13.01
C PRO A 22 14.87 15.93 13.96
N ARG A 23 15.79 16.42 14.79
CA ARG A 23 16.62 15.56 15.65
C ARG A 23 15.80 14.86 16.72
N ASN A 24 14.84 15.55 17.34
CA ASN A 24 14.01 14.94 18.37
C ASN A 24 12.72 14.33 17.79
N LEU A 25 12.24 13.27 18.41
CA LEU A 25 11.07 12.53 17.98
C LEU A 25 9.79 13.40 17.98
N ARG A 26 9.60 14.24 18.98
CA ARG A 26 8.40 15.08 19.11
C ARG A 26 8.30 16.14 18.00
N SER A 27 9.42 16.74 17.62
CA SER A 27 9.47 17.68 16.51
C SER A 27 9.24 16.97 15.17
N PHE A 28 9.88 15.81 14.99
CA PHE A 28 9.66 14.95 13.83
C PHE A 28 8.17 14.59 13.65
N LEU A 29 7.50 14.20 14.74
CA LEU A 29 6.09 13.84 14.70
C LEU A 29 5.17 15.00 14.29
N LYS A 30 5.49 16.21 14.72
CA LYS A 30 4.71 17.41 14.39
C LYS A 30 4.88 17.84 12.94
N SER A 31 5.99 17.46 12.30
CA SER A 31 6.29 17.81 10.91
C SER A 31 5.74 16.81 9.89
N ILE A 32 5.13 15.70 10.33
CA ILE A 32 4.59 14.67 9.42
C ILE A 32 3.07 14.75 9.37
N THR A 33 2.56 14.78 8.15
CA THR A 33 1.13 14.64 7.88
C THR A 33 0.82 13.21 7.47
N PHE A 34 -0.18 12.59 8.10
CA PHE A 34 -0.68 11.26 7.76
C PHE A 34 -2.09 11.39 7.22
N ARG A 35 -2.35 10.84 6.04
CA ARG A 35 -3.68 10.83 5.42
C ARG A 35 -3.82 9.79 4.30
N VAL A 36 -5.01 9.64 3.78
CA VAL A 36 -5.25 8.87 2.54
C VAL A 36 -4.72 9.62 1.32
N VAL A 37 -4.37 8.87 0.28
CA VAL A 37 -4.03 9.44 -1.04
C VAL A 37 -5.24 10.17 -1.62
N GLN A 38 -5.02 11.38 -2.16
CA GLN A 38 -6.06 12.25 -2.69
C GLN A 38 -5.89 12.54 -4.19
N THR A 39 -4.68 12.37 -4.74
CA THR A 39 -4.37 12.68 -6.14
C THR A 39 -3.63 11.53 -6.82
N ARG A 40 -3.68 11.53 -8.16
CA ARG A 40 -2.92 10.59 -8.99
C ARG A 40 -1.42 10.69 -8.74
N ASP A 41 -0.90 11.90 -8.64
CA ASP A 41 0.54 12.12 -8.45
C ASP A 41 1.02 11.58 -7.11
N GLU A 42 0.22 11.69 -6.06
CA GLU A 42 0.50 11.04 -4.77
C GLU A 42 0.47 9.52 -4.86
N LEU A 43 -0.49 8.95 -5.60
CA LEU A 43 -0.52 7.50 -5.81
C LEU A 43 0.72 7.01 -6.56
N ILE A 44 1.15 7.75 -7.59
CA ILE A 44 2.39 7.48 -8.32
C ILE A 44 3.60 7.58 -7.41
N ALA A 45 3.70 8.63 -6.61
CA ALA A 45 4.83 8.83 -5.68
C ALA A 45 4.88 7.73 -4.61
N ALA A 46 3.72 7.31 -4.07
CA ALA A 46 3.62 6.17 -3.16
C ALA A 46 4.08 4.86 -3.83
N ALA A 47 3.63 4.61 -5.07
CA ALA A 47 4.00 3.43 -5.84
C ALA A 47 5.51 3.40 -6.21
N ARG A 48 6.11 4.57 -6.47
CA ARG A 48 7.57 4.71 -6.64
C ARG A 48 8.33 4.40 -5.35
N LEU A 49 7.85 4.91 -4.21
CA LEU A 49 8.45 4.59 -2.92
C LEU A 49 8.42 3.09 -2.66
N VAL A 50 7.29 2.42 -2.93
CA VAL A 50 7.19 0.95 -2.79
C VAL A 50 8.19 0.26 -3.70
N HIS A 51 8.23 0.62 -5.00
CA HIS A 51 9.17 0.04 -5.96
C HIS A 51 10.62 0.16 -5.48
N HIS A 52 11.05 1.37 -5.13
CA HIS A 52 12.41 1.66 -4.70
C HIS A 52 12.79 0.87 -3.42
N GLU A 53 11.94 0.89 -2.41
CA GLU A 53 12.22 0.20 -1.15
C GLU A 53 12.15 -1.32 -1.27
N TYR A 54 11.30 -1.84 -2.18
CA TYR A 54 11.20 -3.27 -2.46
C TYR A 54 12.38 -3.76 -3.32
N ALA A 55 12.83 -2.97 -4.30
CA ALA A 55 14.02 -3.28 -5.09
C ALA A 55 15.29 -3.38 -4.21
N LYS A 56 15.48 -2.46 -3.25
CA LYS A 56 16.56 -2.53 -2.26
C LYS A 56 16.58 -3.82 -1.44
N ARG A 57 15.42 -4.46 -1.28
CA ARG A 57 15.25 -5.70 -0.50
C ARG A 57 15.19 -6.96 -1.35
N GLY A 58 15.29 -6.82 -2.67
CA GLY A 58 15.17 -7.93 -3.61
C GLY A 58 13.75 -8.48 -3.75
N TYR A 59 12.72 -7.71 -3.38
CA TYR A 59 11.30 -8.12 -3.52
C TYR A 59 10.72 -7.81 -4.90
N VAL A 60 11.41 -7.05 -5.71
CA VAL A 60 11.08 -6.75 -7.10
C VAL A 60 12.21 -7.24 -7.96
N THR A 61 11.89 -7.99 -9.00
CA THR A 61 12.86 -8.36 -10.04
C THR A 61 13.23 -7.07 -10.80
N PRO A 62 14.51 -6.83 -11.09
CA PRO A 62 14.87 -5.84 -12.07
C PRO A 62 14.26 -6.28 -13.41
N ASP A 63 13.11 -5.73 -13.73
CA ASP A 63 12.47 -5.96 -15.00
C ASP A 63 12.92 -4.83 -15.95
N ASN A 64 13.14 -5.18 -17.21
CA ASN A 64 13.40 -4.22 -18.29
C ASN A 64 12.16 -3.35 -18.60
N SER A 65 11.09 -3.49 -17.81
CA SER A 65 9.95 -2.60 -17.90
C SER A 65 10.32 -1.23 -17.33
N SER A 66 10.16 -0.21 -18.14
CA SER A 66 10.43 1.21 -17.85
C SER A 66 9.58 1.80 -16.71
N SER A 67 8.80 1.01 -16.01
CA SER A 67 7.91 1.41 -14.94
C SER A 67 8.63 1.35 -13.60
N GLU A 68 9.03 2.52 -13.10
CA GLU A 68 9.60 2.68 -11.75
C GLU A 68 8.54 2.69 -10.64
N ILE A 69 7.35 2.15 -10.91
CA ILE A 69 6.25 2.11 -9.94
C ILE A 69 5.81 0.66 -9.67
N LYS A 70 5.48 0.37 -8.42
CA LYS A 70 4.91 -0.92 -8.00
C LYS A 70 3.43 -0.74 -7.72
N LEU A 71 2.60 -1.20 -8.65
CA LEU A 71 1.16 -1.37 -8.51
C LEU A 71 0.80 -2.84 -8.76
N SER A 72 -0.39 -3.21 -8.36
CA SER A 72 -1.04 -4.47 -8.68
C SER A 72 -2.43 -4.21 -9.26
N LEU A 73 -3.05 -5.20 -9.88
CA LEU A 73 -4.41 -5.08 -10.38
C LEU A 73 -5.41 -4.65 -9.30
N PHE A 74 -5.17 -5.06 -8.06
CA PHE A 74 -6.02 -4.70 -6.90
C PHE A 74 -6.01 -3.20 -6.61
N ASN A 75 -4.97 -2.45 -7.03
CA ASN A 75 -4.96 -0.99 -6.89
C ASN A 75 -5.96 -0.30 -7.83
N ALA A 76 -6.45 -0.99 -8.87
CA ALA A 76 -7.52 -0.48 -9.72
C ALA A 76 -8.92 -0.63 -9.10
N LEU A 77 -9.07 -1.39 -8.01
CA LEU A 77 -10.37 -1.56 -7.35
C LEU A 77 -10.76 -0.29 -6.56
N PRO A 78 -12.00 0.21 -6.70
CA PRO A 78 -12.41 1.47 -6.06
C PRO A 78 -12.41 1.41 -4.52
N GLN A 79 -12.50 0.22 -3.91
CA GLN A 79 -12.43 0.03 -2.47
C GLN A 79 -10.99 0.03 -1.92
N THR A 80 -9.98 -0.20 -2.74
CA THR A 80 -8.57 -0.17 -2.32
C THR A 80 -8.18 1.23 -1.86
N THR A 81 -7.49 1.32 -0.73
CA THR A 81 -7.13 2.61 -0.12
C THR A 81 -5.65 2.64 0.21
N THR A 82 -4.96 3.65 -0.28
CA THR A 82 -3.54 3.89 0.02
C THR A 82 -3.42 5.04 1.03
N PHE A 83 -2.65 4.80 2.09
CA PHE A 83 -2.34 5.75 3.15
C PHE A 83 -0.90 6.21 2.98
N ILE A 84 -0.65 7.49 3.25
CA ILE A 84 0.67 8.11 3.09
C ILE A 84 1.08 8.90 4.32
N ALA A 85 2.38 9.00 4.50
CA ALA A 85 3.03 9.90 5.42
C ALA A 85 3.87 10.90 4.62
N LEU A 86 3.61 12.19 4.83
CA LEU A 86 4.22 13.30 4.13
C LEU A 86 5.13 14.07 5.10
N PHE A 87 6.31 14.42 4.64
CA PHE A 87 7.23 15.35 5.27
C PHE A 87 7.64 16.39 4.23
N GLU A 88 7.37 17.67 4.48
CA GLU A 88 7.65 18.75 3.52
C GLU A 88 7.12 18.44 2.10
N ASP A 89 5.85 17.96 2.04
CA ASP A 89 5.15 17.53 0.82
C ASP A 89 5.73 16.31 0.08
N GLU A 90 6.81 15.72 0.59
CA GLU A 90 7.36 14.46 0.08
C GLU A 90 6.75 13.24 0.79
N ILE A 91 6.40 12.20 0.03
CA ILE A 91 5.94 10.93 0.58
C ILE A 91 7.13 10.15 1.13
N ILE A 92 7.15 9.98 2.45
CA ILE A 92 8.20 9.25 3.18
C ILE A 92 7.76 7.90 3.71
N GLY A 93 6.47 7.60 3.60
CA GLY A 93 5.91 6.31 3.99
C GLY A 93 4.57 6.06 3.35
N THR A 94 4.24 4.80 3.12
CA THR A 94 2.97 4.36 2.54
C THR A 94 2.59 2.97 3.03
N VAL A 95 1.28 2.68 3.04
CA VAL A 95 0.69 1.35 3.21
C VAL A 95 -0.64 1.32 2.45
N THR A 96 -0.99 0.17 1.89
CA THR A 96 -2.24 -0.02 1.13
C THR A 96 -3.12 -1.06 1.82
N LEU A 97 -4.40 -0.76 1.96
CA LEU A 97 -5.46 -1.66 2.38
C LEU A 97 -6.22 -2.13 1.15
N ILE A 98 -6.26 -3.43 0.93
CA ILE A 98 -6.93 -4.08 -0.19
C ILE A 98 -8.07 -4.93 0.37
N PRO A 99 -9.32 -4.45 0.37
CA PRO A 99 -10.47 -5.25 0.77
C PRO A 99 -10.66 -6.45 -0.14
N ASP A 100 -11.14 -7.55 0.45
CA ASP A 100 -11.50 -8.75 -0.29
C ASP A 100 -12.59 -8.46 -1.32
N SER A 101 -12.52 -9.16 -2.44
CA SER A 101 -13.38 -8.97 -3.60
C SER A 101 -13.58 -10.30 -4.33
N PRO A 102 -14.41 -10.39 -5.37
CA PRO A 102 -14.45 -11.56 -6.24
C PRO A 102 -13.09 -11.95 -6.86
N LEU A 103 -12.14 -11.01 -6.94
CA LEU A 103 -10.76 -11.30 -7.33
C LEU A 103 -9.92 -11.87 -6.19
N GLY A 104 -10.45 -11.93 -4.97
CA GLY A 104 -9.71 -12.23 -3.76
C GLY A 104 -8.83 -11.08 -3.30
N VAL A 105 -7.73 -11.42 -2.65
CA VAL A 105 -6.64 -10.51 -2.23
C VAL A 105 -5.29 -11.01 -2.76
N PRO A 106 -4.24 -10.20 -2.85
CA PRO A 106 -2.93 -10.62 -3.39
C PRO A 106 -2.38 -11.93 -2.80
N MET A 107 -2.51 -12.13 -1.50
CA MET A 107 -1.98 -13.32 -0.83
C MET A 107 -2.79 -14.61 -1.09
N ASP A 108 -3.95 -14.54 -1.75
CA ASP A 108 -4.66 -15.74 -2.24
C ASP A 108 -3.78 -16.55 -3.21
N SER A 109 -2.81 -15.93 -3.84
CA SER A 109 -1.85 -16.62 -4.72
C SER A 109 -1.06 -17.71 -4.01
N ILE A 110 -0.94 -17.67 -2.68
CA ILE A 110 -0.17 -18.64 -1.88
C ILE A 110 -0.89 -19.14 -0.62
N TYR A 111 -1.96 -18.47 -0.15
CA TYR A 111 -2.67 -18.81 1.10
C TYR A 111 -4.19 -18.91 0.91
N ARG A 112 -4.64 -19.32 -0.29
CA ARG A 112 -6.07 -19.37 -0.65
C ARG A 112 -6.89 -20.23 0.31
N ASP A 113 -6.42 -21.44 0.64
CA ASP A 113 -7.18 -22.38 1.47
C ASP A 113 -7.46 -21.83 2.87
N GLU A 114 -6.46 -21.19 3.47
CA GLU A 114 -6.58 -20.55 4.78
C GLU A 114 -7.54 -19.35 4.74
N LEU A 115 -7.42 -18.52 3.70
CA LEU A 115 -8.31 -17.36 3.52
C LEU A 115 -9.75 -17.79 3.23
N ASP A 116 -9.96 -18.82 2.41
CA ASP A 116 -11.29 -19.39 2.16
C ASP A 116 -11.88 -20.01 3.43
N GLY A 117 -11.05 -20.54 4.32
CA GLY A 117 -11.45 -20.95 5.66
C GLY A 117 -12.03 -19.78 6.47
N LEU A 118 -11.39 -18.63 6.45
CA LEU A 118 -11.87 -17.42 7.12
C LEU A 118 -13.14 -16.85 6.45
N ARG A 119 -13.22 -16.84 5.11
CA ARG A 119 -14.42 -16.42 4.36
C ARG A 119 -15.62 -17.27 4.71
N ARG A 120 -15.46 -18.61 4.80
CA ARG A 120 -16.53 -19.53 5.22
C ARG A 120 -17.02 -19.29 6.65
N GLN A 121 -16.14 -18.74 7.53
CA GLN A 121 -16.52 -18.31 8.89
C GLN A 121 -17.24 -16.95 8.91
N GLY A 122 -17.55 -16.36 7.75
CA GLY A 122 -18.20 -15.06 7.65
C GLY A 122 -17.27 -13.87 7.92
N ARG A 123 -15.95 -14.06 7.93
CA ARG A 123 -14.97 -12.99 8.11
C ARG A 123 -14.93 -12.11 6.88
N ARG A 124 -14.98 -10.80 7.07
CA ARG A 124 -14.77 -9.80 6.02
C ARG A 124 -13.32 -9.38 6.04
N LEU A 125 -12.57 -9.81 5.02
CA LEU A 125 -11.14 -9.71 4.97
C LEU A 125 -10.66 -8.43 4.28
N ALA A 126 -9.47 -7.97 4.63
CA ALA A 126 -8.68 -7.07 3.81
C ALA A 126 -7.18 -7.38 4.00
N GLU A 127 -6.42 -7.33 2.91
CA GLU A 127 -4.97 -7.47 2.96
C GLU A 127 -4.30 -6.11 3.20
N VAL A 128 -3.37 -6.09 4.15
CA VAL A 128 -2.43 -4.99 4.34
C VAL A 128 -1.22 -5.25 3.46
N SER A 129 -0.99 -4.40 2.48
CA SER A 129 0.03 -4.59 1.46
C SER A 129 0.84 -3.32 1.23
N MET A 130 1.93 -3.44 0.47
CA MET A 130 2.72 -2.29 -0.02
C MET A 130 3.21 -1.35 1.07
N LEU A 131 3.52 -1.88 2.27
CA LEU A 131 4.16 -1.09 3.32
C LEU A 131 5.59 -0.74 2.90
N ALA A 132 5.86 0.55 2.75
CA ALA A 132 7.19 1.06 2.47
C ALA A 132 7.46 2.34 3.27
N VAL A 133 8.72 2.50 3.70
CA VAL A 133 9.21 3.68 4.41
C VAL A 133 10.54 4.04 3.81
N ARG A 134 10.75 5.30 3.50
CA ARG A 134 11.97 5.87 2.93
C ARG A 134 13.17 5.66 3.86
N THR A 135 13.96 4.62 3.58
CA THR A 135 15.01 4.15 4.51
C THR A 135 16.24 5.04 4.56
N ASP A 136 16.54 5.78 3.49
CA ASP A 136 17.65 6.73 3.40
C ASP A 136 17.56 7.87 4.42
N LEU A 137 16.36 8.27 4.82
CA LEU A 137 16.15 9.32 5.82
C LEU A 137 16.55 8.92 7.25
N PHE A 138 16.74 7.63 7.53
CA PHE A 138 16.93 7.10 8.90
C PHE A 138 18.30 6.50 9.16
N GLY A 139 19.23 6.63 8.22
CA GLY A 139 20.59 6.09 8.33
C GLY A 139 20.70 4.61 7.92
N ARG A 140 21.94 4.17 7.58
CA ARG A 140 22.23 2.81 7.11
C ARG A 140 22.19 1.80 8.26
N GLY A 141 21.72 0.59 7.97
CA GLY A 141 21.99 -0.60 8.76
C GLY A 141 21.15 -0.83 10.00
N VAL A 142 20.15 -0.02 10.27
CA VAL A 142 19.34 -0.17 11.48
C VAL A 142 18.10 -1.02 11.20
N PHE A 143 17.92 -2.11 11.96
CA PHE A 143 16.68 -2.85 12.00
C PHE A 143 15.52 -1.89 12.28
N LEU A 144 14.36 -2.12 11.65
CA LEU A 144 13.18 -1.27 11.82
C LEU A 144 12.88 -0.98 13.30
N MET A 145 13.01 -1.98 14.15
CA MET A 145 12.74 -1.87 15.59
C MET A 145 13.78 -1.06 16.39
N LEU A 146 14.98 -0.85 15.86
CA LEU A 146 16.03 -0.06 16.54
C LEU A 146 15.96 1.43 16.21
N ASN A 147 15.17 1.82 15.19
CA ASN A 147 14.99 3.21 14.83
C ASN A 147 13.62 3.70 15.25
N SER A 148 13.54 4.43 16.36
CA SER A 148 12.29 4.92 16.94
C SER A 148 11.46 5.79 15.97
N LYS A 149 12.10 6.57 15.09
CA LYS A 149 11.40 7.40 14.10
C LYS A 149 10.76 6.56 13.01
N LYS A 150 11.46 5.54 12.51
CA LYS A 150 10.94 4.57 11.55
C LYS A 150 9.75 3.81 12.12
N LEU A 151 9.92 3.26 13.31
CA LEU A 151 8.89 2.49 13.99
C LEU A 151 7.65 3.35 14.23
N PHE A 152 7.87 4.60 14.64
CA PHE A 152 6.77 5.54 14.85
C PHE A 152 6.04 5.88 13.55
N LEU A 153 6.75 6.04 12.44
CA LEU A 153 6.15 6.27 11.12
C LEU A 153 5.25 5.10 10.73
N VAL A 154 5.76 3.86 10.87
CA VAL A 154 5.00 2.64 10.62
C VAL A 154 3.77 2.58 11.53
N PHE A 155 3.91 2.84 12.82
CA PHE A 155 2.78 2.78 13.76
C PHE A 155 1.69 3.80 13.44
N ASN A 156 2.05 5.01 13.01
CA ASN A 156 1.04 6.00 12.65
C ASN A 156 0.35 5.67 11.32
N LEU A 157 1.05 5.07 10.36
CA LEU A 157 0.41 4.54 9.14
C LEU A 157 -0.58 3.42 9.48
N PHE A 158 -0.16 2.45 10.32
CA PHE A 158 -1.05 1.39 10.79
C PHE A 158 -2.23 1.95 11.61
N LYS A 159 -1.98 2.93 12.47
CA LYS A 159 -3.02 3.63 13.22
C LYS A 159 -4.08 4.22 12.31
N LEU A 160 -3.65 4.97 11.29
CA LEU A 160 -4.55 5.60 10.33
C LEU A 160 -5.38 4.56 9.57
N MET A 161 -4.73 3.50 9.08
CA MET A 161 -5.38 2.39 8.40
C MET A 161 -6.36 1.65 9.33
N PHE A 162 -5.97 1.40 10.58
CA PHE A 162 -6.79 0.74 11.57
C PHE A 162 -8.06 1.54 11.88
N ASP A 163 -7.93 2.86 12.07
CA ASP A 163 -9.09 3.74 12.27
C ASP A 163 -10.00 3.76 11.03
N TYR A 164 -9.42 3.87 9.83
CA TYR A 164 -10.18 3.80 8.59
C TYR A 164 -10.99 2.51 8.51
N THR A 165 -10.32 1.39 8.77
CA THR A 165 -10.95 0.06 8.71
C THR A 165 -12.10 -0.06 9.73
N ARG A 166 -11.88 0.35 10.97
CA ARG A 166 -12.86 0.23 12.06
C ARG A 166 -14.07 1.15 11.91
N PHE A 167 -13.87 2.35 11.39
CA PHE A 167 -14.92 3.38 11.43
C PHE A 167 -15.57 3.62 10.07
N LEU A 168 -14.92 3.26 8.97
CA LEU A 168 -15.39 3.57 7.63
C LEU A 168 -15.64 2.33 6.76
N THR A 169 -15.41 1.14 7.27
CA THR A 169 -15.63 -0.12 6.52
C THR A 169 -16.35 -1.16 7.36
N SER A 170 -16.75 -2.23 6.71
CA SER A 170 -17.32 -3.42 7.38
C SER A 170 -16.29 -4.54 7.59
N ILE A 171 -15.01 -4.31 7.34
CA ILE A 171 -13.95 -5.30 7.49
C ILE A 171 -13.82 -5.71 8.96
N THR A 172 -13.67 -7.01 9.19
CA THR A 172 -13.52 -7.57 10.54
C THR A 172 -12.12 -8.12 10.80
N THR A 173 -11.39 -8.47 9.74
CA THR A 173 -10.10 -9.14 9.84
C THR A 173 -9.12 -8.58 8.82
N LEU A 174 -7.96 -8.17 9.29
CA LEU A 174 -6.83 -7.84 8.44
C LEU A 174 -5.97 -9.09 8.25
N CYS A 175 -5.46 -9.30 7.04
CA CYS A 175 -4.48 -10.33 6.74
C CYS A 175 -3.25 -9.72 6.07
N ILE A 176 -2.11 -10.40 6.16
CA ILE A 176 -0.86 -9.91 5.61
C ILE A 176 0.10 -11.07 5.32
N ALA A 177 0.77 -11.01 4.16
CA ALA A 177 1.88 -11.88 3.83
C ALA A 177 3.19 -11.11 4.03
N VAL A 178 4.04 -11.55 4.94
CA VAL A 178 5.26 -10.83 5.32
C VAL A 178 6.48 -11.73 5.34
N HIS A 179 7.64 -11.17 5.02
CA HIS A 179 8.90 -11.91 5.15
C HIS A 179 9.13 -12.29 6.63
N PRO A 180 9.55 -13.52 6.96
CA PRO A 180 9.73 -14.02 8.34
C PRO A 180 10.58 -13.11 9.23
N LYS A 181 11.57 -12.41 8.68
CA LYS A 181 12.39 -11.44 9.44
C LYS A 181 11.61 -10.30 10.08
N HIS A 182 10.37 -10.04 9.65
CA HIS A 182 9.50 -9.00 10.19
C HIS A 182 8.47 -9.54 11.19
N ASP A 183 8.45 -10.83 11.47
CA ASP A 183 7.49 -11.50 12.35
C ASP A 183 7.30 -10.76 13.69
N LEU A 184 8.40 -10.44 14.36
CA LEU A 184 8.36 -9.78 15.67
C LEU A 184 7.62 -8.43 15.66
N LEU A 185 7.76 -7.64 14.58
CA LEU A 185 7.03 -6.37 14.43
C LEU A 185 5.52 -6.60 14.38
N TYR A 186 5.08 -7.59 13.60
CA TYR A 186 3.65 -7.86 13.46
C TYR A 186 3.04 -8.53 14.68
N ARG A 187 3.76 -9.39 15.38
CA ARG A 187 3.36 -9.88 16.71
C ARG A 187 3.22 -8.74 17.71
N PHE A 188 4.09 -7.75 17.64
CA PHE A 188 3.99 -6.57 18.50
C PHE A 188 2.73 -5.72 18.18
N LEU A 189 2.26 -5.75 16.93
CA LEU A 189 1.02 -5.14 16.45
C LEU A 189 -0.22 -6.05 16.59
N PHE A 190 -0.11 -7.15 17.38
CA PHE A 190 -1.18 -8.12 17.65
C PHE A 190 -1.63 -8.94 16.44
N PHE A 191 -0.78 -9.07 15.43
CA PHE A 191 -1.03 -10.05 14.38
C PHE A 191 -0.66 -11.45 14.85
N HIS A 192 -1.57 -12.40 14.67
CA HIS A 192 -1.40 -13.82 14.95
C HIS A 192 -0.99 -14.60 13.70
N ASP A 193 -0.38 -15.76 13.90
CA ASP A 193 -0.01 -16.64 12.80
C ASP A 193 -1.27 -17.25 12.16
N LEU A 194 -1.36 -17.19 10.83
CA LEU A 194 -2.40 -17.87 10.05
C LEU A 194 -1.82 -19.12 9.38
N ALA A 195 -0.67 -19.00 8.75
CA ALA A 195 0.00 -20.11 8.08
C ALA A 195 1.52 -19.92 8.05
N GLY A 196 2.23 -21.06 7.91
CA GLY A 196 3.67 -21.12 7.85
C GLY A 196 4.28 -20.52 6.60
N GLU A 197 5.60 -20.65 6.49
CA GLU A 197 6.39 -20.06 5.39
C GLU A 197 6.06 -20.71 4.04
N ARG A 198 5.88 -19.87 3.04
CA ARG A 198 5.73 -20.25 1.63
C ARG A 198 6.54 -19.30 0.74
N VAL A 199 6.94 -19.79 -0.44
CA VAL A 199 7.58 -18.97 -1.46
C VAL A 199 6.54 -18.04 -2.10
N TYR A 200 6.79 -16.73 -2.07
CA TYR A 200 5.86 -15.74 -2.63
C TYR A 200 6.33 -15.24 -4.01
N PRO A 201 5.70 -15.70 -5.12
CA PRO A 201 6.08 -15.25 -6.47
C PRO A 201 5.95 -13.73 -6.64
N GLY A 202 4.90 -13.13 -6.07
CA GLY A 202 4.65 -11.68 -6.10
C GLY A 202 5.72 -10.81 -5.41
N ALA A 203 6.60 -11.43 -4.62
CA ALA A 203 7.73 -10.81 -3.95
C ALA A 203 9.08 -11.39 -4.42
N ASN A 204 9.22 -11.64 -5.72
CA ASN A 204 10.42 -12.20 -6.32
C ASN A 204 10.88 -13.50 -5.63
N ARG A 205 9.94 -14.42 -5.37
CA ARG A 205 10.17 -15.72 -4.71
C ARG A 205 10.77 -15.64 -3.30
N ASN A 206 10.74 -14.47 -2.68
CA ASN A 206 11.13 -14.36 -1.26
C ASN A 206 10.15 -15.14 -0.37
N PRO A 207 10.62 -15.66 0.79
CA PRO A 207 9.76 -16.35 1.73
C PRO A 207 8.74 -15.39 2.36
N ALA A 208 7.54 -15.88 2.60
CA ALA A 208 6.50 -15.17 3.31
C ALA A 208 5.80 -16.08 4.32
N ILE A 209 5.38 -15.51 5.44
CA ILE A 209 4.46 -16.10 6.41
C ILE A 209 3.15 -15.34 6.39
N ALA A 210 2.04 -16.05 6.59
CA ALA A 210 0.72 -15.44 6.68
C ALA A 210 0.35 -15.10 8.12
N LYS A 211 -0.17 -13.89 8.33
CA LYS A 211 -0.66 -13.45 9.65
C LYS A 211 -2.02 -12.78 9.51
N ILE A 212 -2.78 -12.81 10.60
CA ILE A 212 -4.11 -12.16 10.71
C ILE A 212 -4.19 -11.30 11.95
N LEU A 213 -5.04 -10.29 11.87
CA LEU A 213 -5.45 -9.44 12.98
C LEU A 213 -6.98 -9.37 13.00
N ASP A 214 -7.60 -9.91 14.04
CA ASP A 214 -9.01 -9.69 14.32
C ASP A 214 -9.17 -8.30 14.96
N LEU A 215 -9.97 -7.44 14.33
CA LEU A 215 -10.10 -6.05 14.74
C LEU A 215 -10.80 -5.87 16.09
N HIS A 216 -11.65 -6.82 16.51
CA HIS A 216 -12.28 -6.80 17.82
C HIS A 216 -11.33 -7.29 18.90
N LEU A 217 -10.72 -8.45 18.66
CA LEU A 217 -9.78 -9.05 19.63
C LEU A 217 -8.54 -8.19 19.84
N ALA A 218 -8.02 -7.55 18.80
CA ALA A 218 -6.84 -6.69 18.90
C ALA A 218 -7.01 -5.55 19.92
N VAL A 219 -8.22 -5.00 20.05
CA VAL A 219 -8.52 -3.95 21.04
C VAL A 219 -8.46 -4.51 22.46
N GLU A 220 -9.04 -5.69 22.66
CA GLU A 220 -9.07 -6.39 23.95
C GLU A 220 -7.66 -6.84 24.37
N GLU A 221 -6.92 -7.44 23.46
CA GLU A 221 -5.54 -7.88 23.68
C GLU A 221 -4.62 -6.70 23.96
N CYS A 222 -4.77 -5.58 23.23
CA CYS A 222 -4.01 -4.36 23.45
C CYS A 222 -4.26 -3.80 24.85
N ARG A 223 -5.49 -3.89 25.35
CA ARG A 223 -5.89 -3.49 26.70
C ARG A 223 -5.31 -4.44 27.75
N ALA A 224 -5.46 -5.74 27.53
CA ALA A 224 -5.00 -6.78 28.45
C ALA A 224 -3.47 -6.83 28.58
N ALA A 225 -2.74 -6.57 27.50
CA ALA A 225 -1.29 -6.54 27.46
C ALA A 225 -0.66 -5.39 28.27
N ASN A 226 -1.48 -4.49 28.84
CA ASN A 226 -1.07 -3.31 29.62
C ASN A 226 -0.03 -2.42 28.91
N LYS A 227 -0.04 -2.44 27.57
CA LYS A 227 0.84 -1.63 26.73
C LYS A 227 0.23 -0.23 26.56
N LEU A 228 0.16 0.54 27.61
CA LEU A 228 -0.53 1.85 27.67
C LEU A 228 -0.20 2.78 26.49
N GLY A 229 1.05 2.82 26.06
CA GLY A 229 1.45 3.66 24.92
C GLY A 229 0.81 3.25 23.61
N ILE A 230 0.74 1.93 23.33
CA ILE A 230 0.11 1.38 22.13
C ILE A 230 -1.40 1.50 22.24
N TYR A 231 -1.97 1.18 23.37
CA TYR A 231 -3.40 1.31 23.62
C TYR A 231 -3.87 2.76 23.40
N ARG A 232 -3.17 3.74 23.94
CA ARG A 232 -3.46 5.17 23.71
C ARG A 232 -3.35 5.53 22.23
N LEU A 233 -2.33 5.03 21.54
CA LEU A 233 -2.15 5.31 20.12
C LEU A 233 -3.28 4.71 19.27
N PHE A 234 -3.58 3.42 19.44
CA PHE A 234 -4.46 2.69 18.52
C PHE A 234 -5.94 2.68 18.94
N VAL A 235 -6.25 2.94 20.21
CA VAL A 235 -7.61 2.79 20.71
C VAL A 235 -8.20 4.11 21.21
N GLU A 236 -7.48 4.83 22.07
CA GLU A 236 -8.00 6.06 22.69
C GLU A 236 -7.94 7.25 21.74
N LYS A 237 -6.83 7.40 21.02
CA LYS A 237 -6.61 8.55 20.15
C LYS A 237 -7.13 8.24 18.73
N ARG A 238 -8.21 8.83 18.33
CA ARG A 238 -8.76 8.70 16.97
C ARG A 238 -8.00 9.56 15.98
N SER A 239 -7.89 9.07 14.72
CA SER A 239 -7.46 9.90 13.60
C SER A 239 -8.49 10.98 13.31
N LYS A 240 -8.02 12.12 12.83
CA LYS A 240 -8.91 13.23 12.49
C LYS A 240 -9.71 12.91 11.22
N PRO A 241 -10.96 13.37 11.10
CA PRO A 241 -11.76 13.14 9.90
C PRO A 241 -11.05 13.56 8.59
N GLU A 242 -10.31 14.67 8.62
CA GLU A 242 -9.61 15.20 7.44
C GLU A 242 -8.49 14.26 6.95
N GLN A 243 -7.95 13.42 7.83
CA GLN A 243 -6.93 12.43 7.48
C GLN A 243 -7.52 11.23 6.73
N LEU A 244 -8.80 10.95 6.94
CA LEU A 244 -9.53 9.79 6.41
C LEU A 244 -10.48 10.15 5.27
N ALA A 245 -10.83 11.43 5.15
CA ALA A 245 -11.72 11.95 4.12
C ALA A 245 -11.00 12.12 2.77
N GLN A 246 -11.79 12.34 1.72
CA GLN A 246 -11.34 12.69 0.38
C GLN A 246 -10.41 11.65 -0.26
N LYS A 247 -10.73 10.37 -0.06
CA LYS A 247 -10.05 9.30 -0.79
C LYS A 247 -10.13 9.56 -2.30
N MET A 248 -8.99 9.40 -2.99
CA MET A 248 -8.93 9.45 -4.44
C MET A 248 -9.85 8.39 -5.07
N LEU A 249 -10.67 8.81 -6.00
CA LEU A 249 -11.38 7.93 -6.94
C LEU A 249 -10.67 7.97 -8.27
N LEU A 250 -10.34 6.80 -8.81
CA LEU A 250 -9.66 6.70 -10.11
C LEU A 250 -10.62 7.09 -11.23
N THR A 251 -10.23 8.09 -12.02
CA THR A 251 -10.93 8.46 -13.25
C THR A 251 -10.61 7.49 -14.39
N PRO A 252 -11.37 7.49 -15.52
CA PRO A 252 -11.01 6.70 -16.70
C PRO A 252 -9.58 6.95 -17.16
N ASN A 253 -9.14 8.22 -17.20
CA ASN A 253 -7.78 8.59 -17.54
C ASN A 253 -6.72 8.06 -16.56
N ASP A 254 -7.04 8.00 -15.26
CA ASP A 254 -6.13 7.43 -14.27
C ASP A 254 -6.00 5.92 -14.46
N LEU A 255 -7.11 5.22 -14.73
CA LEU A 255 -7.11 3.79 -15.02
C LEU A 255 -6.30 3.47 -16.27
N GLN A 256 -6.54 4.20 -17.37
CA GLN A 256 -5.78 4.04 -18.61
C GLN A 256 -4.29 4.29 -18.39
N TYR A 257 -3.95 5.45 -17.85
CA TYR A 257 -2.56 5.84 -17.64
C TYR A 257 -1.81 4.86 -16.74
N LEU A 258 -2.37 4.53 -15.56
CA LEU A 258 -1.68 3.71 -14.57
C LEU A 258 -1.62 2.23 -14.94
N PHE A 259 -2.72 1.67 -15.45
CA PHE A 259 -2.85 0.21 -15.60
C PHE A 259 -2.74 -0.30 -17.03
N THR A 260 -2.95 0.54 -18.03
CA THR A 260 -2.74 0.18 -19.44
C THR A 260 -1.37 0.64 -19.93
N GLU A 261 -1.04 1.92 -19.74
CA GLU A 261 0.16 2.51 -20.31
C GLU A 261 1.40 2.32 -19.44
N LYS A 262 1.31 2.72 -18.17
CA LYS A 262 2.47 2.79 -17.27
C LYS A 262 2.92 1.42 -16.77
N THR A 263 2.00 0.57 -16.31
CA THR A 263 2.33 -0.74 -15.73
C THR A 263 1.95 -1.92 -16.61
N ARG A 264 1.12 -1.73 -17.63
CA ARG A 264 0.60 -2.76 -18.52
C ARG A 264 -0.16 -3.89 -17.79
N LEU A 265 -0.70 -3.61 -16.61
CA LEU A 265 -1.43 -4.59 -15.82
C LEU A 265 -2.73 -5.03 -16.50
N PHE A 266 -3.48 -4.11 -17.11
CA PHE A 266 -4.72 -4.45 -17.81
C PHE A 266 -4.48 -5.36 -19.02
N PRO A 267 -3.51 -5.09 -19.92
CA PRO A 267 -3.18 -6.02 -21.01
C PRO A 267 -2.76 -7.42 -20.56
N GLN A 268 -2.25 -7.56 -19.34
CA GLN A 268 -1.82 -8.85 -18.75
C GLN A 268 -2.91 -9.53 -17.93
N SER A 269 -4.06 -8.88 -17.73
CA SER A 269 -5.15 -9.39 -16.90
C SER A 269 -6.04 -10.36 -17.69
N SER A 270 -6.65 -11.31 -16.97
CA SER A 270 -7.65 -12.21 -17.57
C SER A 270 -8.96 -11.47 -17.91
N ALA A 271 -9.72 -12.02 -18.84
CA ALA A 271 -11.04 -11.48 -19.19
C ALA A 271 -11.99 -11.40 -17.97
N GLU A 272 -11.87 -12.34 -17.02
CA GLU A 272 -12.65 -12.35 -15.79
C GLU A 272 -12.27 -11.16 -14.88
N GLN A 273 -10.98 -10.92 -14.72
CA GLN A 273 -10.46 -9.78 -13.93
C GLN A 273 -10.94 -8.45 -14.51
N ILE A 274 -10.84 -8.28 -15.84
CA ILE A 274 -11.31 -7.07 -16.52
C ILE A 274 -12.82 -6.92 -16.37
N ARG A 275 -13.58 -7.99 -16.52
CA ARG A 275 -15.05 -7.97 -16.35
C ARG A 275 -15.44 -7.53 -14.94
N HIS A 276 -14.74 -8.01 -13.92
CA HIS A 276 -15.01 -7.58 -12.55
C HIS A 276 -14.71 -6.08 -12.36
N LEU A 277 -13.59 -5.58 -12.91
CA LEU A 277 -13.28 -4.14 -12.87
C LEU A 277 -14.34 -3.30 -13.58
N GLN A 278 -14.84 -3.74 -14.74
CA GLN A 278 -15.95 -3.07 -15.43
C GLN A 278 -17.21 -2.97 -14.56
N GLN A 279 -17.52 -4.03 -13.81
CA GLN A 279 -18.65 -4.02 -12.86
C GLN A 279 -18.43 -3.02 -11.71
N CYS A 280 -17.20 -2.79 -11.30
CA CYS A 280 -16.85 -1.80 -10.28
C CYS A 280 -16.99 -0.34 -10.77
N TYR A 281 -16.97 -0.13 -12.10
CA TYR A 281 -17.04 1.20 -12.73
C TYR A 281 -18.09 1.22 -13.84
N PRO A 282 -19.39 1.07 -13.51
CA PRO A 282 -20.46 0.85 -14.51
C PRO A 282 -20.66 2.02 -15.49
N SER A 283 -20.22 3.23 -15.12
CA SER A 283 -20.32 4.42 -15.97
C SER A 283 -19.09 4.63 -16.87
N TYR A 284 -18.06 3.78 -16.79
CA TYR A 284 -16.82 3.97 -17.55
C TYR A 284 -16.82 3.13 -18.83
N GLN A 285 -16.32 3.70 -19.92
CA GLN A 285 -16.13 3.01 -21.20
C GLN A 285 -14.80 2.25 -21.20
N PHE A 286 -14.80 1.02 -20.68
CA PHE A 286 -13.58 0.21 -20.52
C PHE A 286 -12.85 -0.13 -21.83
N GLN A 287 -13.52 -0.13 -22.96
CA GLN A 287 -12.87 -0.30 -24.27
C GLN A 287 -11.84 0.80 -24.55
N GLU A 288 -12.18 2.04 -24.22
CA GLU A 288 -11.26 3.18 -24.36
C GLU A 288 -10.10 3.06 -23.36
N ILE A 289 -10.38 2.71 -22.10
CA ILE A 289 -9.38 2.51 -21.05
C ILE A 289 -8.38 1.42 -21.42
N LEU A 290 -8.82 0.36 -22.06
CA LEU A 290 -7.97 -0.75 -22.52
C LEU A 290 -7.18 -0.43 -23.78
N GLY A 291 -7.46 0.69 -24.45
CA GLY A 291 -6.81 1.08 -25.71
C GLY A 291 -7.24 0.25 -26.91
N THR A 292 -8.37 -0.49 -26.83
CA THR A 292 -8.90 -1.30 -27.94
C THR A 292 -9.87 -0.52 -28.84
N GLY A 293 -10.12 0.74 -28.52
CA GLY A 293 -11.08 1.60 -29.22
C GLY A 293 -10.46 2.60 -30.16
N SER A 294 -9.78 2.18 -31.23
CA SER A 294 -9.62 3.01 -32.46
C SER A 294 -8.72 2.35 -33.50
N HIS A 295 -9.24 1.33 -34.17
CA HIS A 295 -8.84 1.01 -35.54
C HIS A 295 -10.13 0.72 -36.34
N HIS A 296 -10.94 1.76 -36.57
CA HIS A 296 -11.93 1.77 -37.62
C HIS A 296 -11.85 3.15 -38.27
N SER A 297 -11.11 3.20 -39.35
CA SER A 297 -11.33 4.12 -40.47
C SER A 297 -10.75 3.51 -41.73
#